data_d02ac244f219e490bc0415c1fc52db11
#
_entry.id   d02ac244f219e490bc0415c1fc52db11
#
_cell.length_a   1.000
_cell.length_b   1.000
_cell.length_c   1.000
_cell.angle_alpha   90.00
_cell.angle_beta   90.00
_cell.angle_gamma   90.00
#
_symmetry.space_group_name_H-M   'P 1'
#
loop_
_entity.id
_entity.type
_entity.pdbx_description
1 polymer ?
#
loop_
_entity_poly.entity_id
_entity_poly.type
_entity_poly.pdbx_seq_one_letter_code
_entity_poly.pdbx_strand_id
1 'polypeptide(L)'
;MKISHRNRQSPNHTPEHQSGTARIVPVFVILFVIALGALAAPRSSQQDRDHDRDRDFDRFIFVSHERTAADFGGGHGGRPSPDALCEEGSVAVGFHVQTGEFFNTAWLDCARIDRDGRLGDQRQMTSRTGSPGGRPVHDAYCPEHFALRGLRGRTGGSIDEAVGECTPLHEIAARVDNPRTEWTQPVMRPNPGGHPAQAECPRGFVVTGFRSTSGEYMDHLWIVCSELRARDHDHDHDH
;
A
#
# COMPACT_ATOMS: atom_id res chain seq x y z
N MET A 1 19.59 -37.66 -43.91
CA MET A 1 18.22 -37.67 -43.37
C MET A 1 17.67 -36.26 -43.52
N LYS A 2 16.79 -36.01 -44.50
CA LYS A 2 16.24 -34.68 -44.84
C LYS A 2 14.98 -34.45 -44.03
N ILE A 3 14.94 -33.38 -43.18
CA ILE A 3 13.76 -32.96 -42.47
C ILE A 3 13.13 -31.78 -43.21
N SER A 4 11.90 -32.00 -43.66
CA SER A 4 11.09 -31.08 -44.45
C SER A 4 10.41 -30.05 -43.55
N HIS A 5 10.65 -28.76 -43.80
CA HIS A 5 9.92 -27.65 -43.16
C HIS A 5 8.54 -27.52 -43.78
N ARG A 6 7.49 -27.72 -43.01
CA ARG A 6 6.10 -27.37 -43.36
C ARG A 6 5.76 -25.99 -42.85
N ASN A 7 5.63 -25.08 -43.77
CA ASN A 7 5.13 -23.73 -43.60
C ASN A 7 3.61 -23.79 -43.31
N ARG A 8 3.13 -23.33 -42.14
CA ARG A 8 1.70 -23.11 -41.86
C ARG A 8 1.42 -21.62 -41.95
N GLN A 9 0.66 -21.28 -42.99
CA GLN A 9 0.06 -19.97 -43.15
C GLN A 9 -1.07 -19.76 -42.16
N SER A 10 -1.05 -18.62 -41.45
CA SER A 10 -2.13 -18.12 -40.60
C SER A 10 -3.21 -17.44 -41.47
N PRO A 11 -4.49 -17.61 -41.15
CA PRO A 11 -5.56 -16.88 -41.82
C PRO A 11 -5.70 -15.46 -41.25
N ASN A 12 -5.79 -14.49 -42.18
CA ASN A 12 -6.13 -13.10 -41.93
C ASN A 12 -7.55 -12.99 -41.34
N HIS A 13 -7.69 -12.39 -40.18
CA HIS A 13 -8.95 -11.87 -39.65
C HIS A 13 -9.05 -10.37 -39.95
N THR A 14 -9.96 -10.00 -40.81
CA THR A 14 -10.42 -8.63 -41.07
C THR A 14 -11.37 -8.19 -39.96
N PRO A 15 -11.23 -7.02 -39.33
CA PRO A 15 -12.22 -6.50 -38.40
C PRO A 15 -13.43 -5.91 -39.13
N GLU A 16 -14.59 -6.40 -38.78
CA GLU A 16 -15.90 -5.96 -39.22
C GLU A 16 -16.27 -4.62 -38.52
N HIS A 17 -16.53 -3.61 -39.34
CA HIS A 17 -16.99 -2.28 -38.94
C HIS A 17 -18.46 -2.35 -38.50
N GLN A 18 -18.77 -2.30 -37.23
CA GLN A 18 -20.13 -2.08 -36.72
C GLN A 18 -20.38 -0.58 -36.54
N SER A 19 -21.19 -0.04 -37.43
CA SER A 19 -21.77 1.30 -37.36
C SER A 19 -22.92 1.29 -36.30
N GLY A 20 -22.68 1.86 -35.13
CA GLY A 20 -23.69 2.07 -34.09
C GLY A 20 -24.43 3.37 -34.29
N THR A 21 -25.71 3.29 -34.65
CA THR A 21 -26.67 4.39 -34.78
C THR A 21 -26.90 5.07 -33.42
N ALA A 22 -26.66 6.38 -33.38
CA ALA A 22 -26.95 7.25 -32.23
C ALA A 22 -28.48 7.36 -32.01
N ARG A 23 -28.94 6.88 -30.87
CA ARG A 23 -30.31 7.12 -30.36
C ARG A 23 -30.34 8.42 -29.55
N ILE A 24 -31.03 9.39 -30.11
CA ILE A 24 -31.38 10.65 -29.43
C ILE A 24 -32.44 10.35 -28.39
N VAL A 25 -32.13 10.58 -27.11
CA VAL A 25 -33.09 10.53 -25.99
C VAL A 25 -33.62 11.94 -25.76
N PRO A 26 -34.94 12.20 -25.78
CA PRO A 26 -35.48 13.53 -25.50
C PRO A 26 -35.37 13.86 -24.00
N VAL A 27 -34.79 15.02 -23.73
CA VAL A 27 -34.74 15.62 -22.39
C VAL A 27 -36.12 16.17 -22.04
N PHE A 28 -36.83 15.54 -21.12
CA PHE A 28 -38.01 16.11 -20.49
C PHE A 28 -37.58 17.10 -19.40
N VAL A 29 -37.78 18.39 -19.69
CA VAL A 29 -37.65 19.45 -18.69
C VAL A 29 -38.90 19.44 -17.82
N ILE A 30 -38.79 18.95 -16.58
CA ILE A 30 -39.86 19.08 -15.57
C ILE A 30 -39.54 20.33 -14.73
N LEU A 31 -40.31 21.39 -14.99
CA LEU A 31 -40.35 22.58 -14.17
C LEU A 31 -41.12 22.28 -12.87
N PHE A 32 -40.38 22.09 -11.77
CA PHE A 32 -41.00 22.10 -10.42
C PHE A 32 -40.95 23.50 -9.84
N VAL A 33 -42.12 24.12 -9.81
CA VAL A 33 -42.37 25.34 -9.02
C VAL A 33 -42.51 24.90 -7.57
N ILE A 34 -41.51 25.18 -6.72
CA ILE A 34 -41.61 24.97 -5.28
C ILE A 34 -41.91 26.30 -4.62
N ALA A 35 -43.11 26.37 -4.00
CA ALA A 35 -43.58 27.47 -3.19
C ALA A 35 -42.66 27.70 -1.98
N LEU A 36 -42.27 28.96 -1.75
CA LEU A 36 -41.55 29.42 -0.57
C LEU A 36 -42.50 29.30 0.67
N GLY A 37 -42.25 28.28 1.47
CA GLY A 37 -42.74 28.18 2.84
C GLY A 37 -41.57 28.42 3.80
N ALA A 38 -41.47 29.62 4.34
CA ALA A 38 -40.51 29.95 5.39
C ALA A 38 -40.96 29.31 6.71
N LEU A 39 -40.40 28.12 7.02
CA LEU A 39 -40.44 27.56 8.37
C LEU A 39 -39.06 27.75 8.98
N ALA A 40 -38.96 28.70 9.91
CA ALA A 40 -37.79 28.90 10.75
C ALA A 40 -37.61 27.66 11.65
N ALA A 41 -36.72 26.76 11.28
CA ALA A 41 -36.27 25.69 12.15
C ALA A 41 -35.23 26.24 13.15
N PRO A 42 -35.24 25.82 14.42
CA PRO A 42 -34.29 26.28 15.41
C PRO A 42 -32.89 25.78 15.03
N ARG A 43 -31.92 26.70 14.86
CA ARG A 43 -30.53 26.40 14.78
C ARG A 43 -30.05 25.87 16.13
N SER A 44 -30.15 24.58 16.33
CA SER A 44 -29.62 23.91 17.53
C SER A 44 -28.43 23.05 17.17
N SER A 45 -27.26 23.35 17.78
CA SER A 45 -26.24 22.42 18.25
C SER A 45 -25.45 21.59 17.25
N GLN A 46 -25.21 22.02 16.03
CA GLN A 46 -24.25 21.33 15.15
C GLN A 46 -22.83 21.93 15.21
N GLN A 47 -22.70 23.12 15.80
CA GLN A 47 -21.45 23.87 15.87
C GLN A 47 -20.51 23.41 17.00
N ASP A 48 -21.03 22.68 18.01
CA ASP A 48 -20.21 22.21 19.15
C ASP A 48 -19.54 20.85 18.88
N ARG A 49 -19.91 20.14 17.80
CA ARG A 49 -19.28 18.85 17.46
C ARG A 49 -18.04 18.94 16.60
N ASP A 50 -17.84 20.05 15.92
CA ASP A 50 -16.66 20.25 15.06
C ASP A 50 -15.44 20.74 15.86
N HIS A 51 -15.65 21.32 17.06
CA HIS A 51 -14.54 21.77 17.92
C HIS A 51 -13.84 20.63 18.70
N ASP A 52 -14.47 19.48 18.89
CA ASP A 52 -13.83 18.35 19.56
C ASP A 52 -12.94 17.52 18.62
N ARG A 53 -13.07 17.67 17.29
CA ARG A 53 -12.20 17.00 16.32
C ARG A 53 -10.82 17.66 16.17
N ASP A 54 -10.69 18.93 16.47
CA ASP A 54 -9.43 19.67 16.34
C ASP A 54 -8.49 19.51 17.55
N ARG A 55 -8.97 18.97 18.67
CA ARG A 55 -8.12 18.79 19.88
C ARG A 55 -7.22 17.55 19.86
N ASP A 56 -7.39 16.65 18.89
CA ASP A 56 -6.59 15.41 18.81
C ASP A 56 -5.27 15.58 18.04
N PHE A 57 -4.95 16.77 17.53
CA PHE A 57 -3.78 17.01 16.67
C PHE A 57 -2.49 17.44 17.42
N ASP A 58 -2.54 17.65 18.73
CA ASP A 58 -1.34 18.01 19.51
C ASP A 58 -0.49 16.79 19.95
N ARG A 59 -0.74 15.61 19.38
CA ARG A 59 0.03 14.40 19.69
C ARG A 59 1.18 14.23 18.73
N PHE A 60 2.36 14.26 19.26
CA PHE A 60 3.56 13.90 18.52
C PHE A 60 3.56 12.39 18.22
N ILE A 61 3.57 12.03 16.93
CA ILE A 61 3.74 10.64 16.51
C ILE A 61 5.21 10.42 16.15
N PHE A 62 5.82 9.36 16.68
CA PHE A 62 7.19 8.99 16.35
C PHE A 62 7.33 7.47 16.23
N VAL A 63 8.32 7.04 15.46
CA VAL A 63 8.68 5.63 15.29
C VAL A 63 9.63 5.23 16.40
N SER A 64 9.28 4.20 17.17
CA SER A 64 10.16 3.66 18.20
C SER A 64 11.25 2.76 17.59
N HIS A 65 12.31 2.51 18.37
CA HIS A 65 13.35 1.55 17.99
C HIS A 65 12.91 0.09 18.15
N GLU A 66 11.77 -0.15 18.78
CA GLU A 66 11.23 -1.50 18.95
C GLU A 66 10.77 -2.04 17.59
N ARG A 67 11.35 -3.18 17.20
CA ARG A 67 11.08 -3.81 15.93
C ARG A 67 10.65 -5.26 16.12
N THR A 68 9.70 -5.69 15.31
CA THR A 68 9.31 -7.09 15.18
C THR A 68 9.26 -7.44 13.69
N ALA A 69 9.18 -8.72 13.38
CA ALA A 69 9.03 -9.17 11.99
C ALA A 69 7.77 -10.01 11.86
N ALA A 70 7.04 -9.84 10.76
CA ALA A 70 5.93 -10.70 10.39
C ALA A 70 6.24 -11.43 9.07
N ASP A 71 5.95 -12.70 9.05
CA ASP A 71 6.27 -13.61 7.96
C ASP A 71 5.22 -13.48 6.85
N PHE A 72 5.67 -13.07 5.65
CA PHE A 72 4.82 -13.04 4.47
C PHE A 72 4.82 -14.38 3.74
N GLY A 73 5.89 -15.14 3.86
CA GLY A 73 6.03 -16.47 3.26
C GLY A 73 6.95 -16.52 2.06
N GLY A 74 6.90 -17.65 1.38
CA GLY A 74 7.78 -18.05 0.29
C GLY A 74 8.40 -19.40 0.56
N GLY A 75 9.43 -19.75 -0.22
CA GLY A 75 10.21 -20.99 -0.06
C GLY A 75 11.17 -20.93 1.14
N HIS A 76 11.77 -22.06 1.45
CA HIS A 76 12.76 -22.18 2.52
C HIS A 76 14.21 -22.15 2.00
N GLY A 77 14.42 -21.73 0.75
CA GLY A 77 15.73 -21.69 0.09
C GLY A 77 16.48 -20.39 0.37
N GLY A 78 17.59 -20.24 -0.36
CA GLY A 78 18.36 -19.01 -0.41
C GLY A 78 19.22 -18.75 0.82
N ARG A 79 19.88 -17.58 0.78
CA ARG A 79 20.69 -17.03 1.87
C ARG A 79 20.09 -15.69 2.31
N PRO A 80 20.33 -15.25 3.55
CA PRO A 80 19.91 -13.92 3.98
C PRO A 80 20.46 -12.85 3.03
N SER A 81 19.57 -11.98 2.56
CA SER A 81 19.90 -10.78 1.80
C SER A 81 20.06 -9.59 2.73
N PRO A 82 20.72 -8.50 2.32
CA PRO A 82 20.72 -7.25 3.09
C PRO A 82 19.29 -6.78 3.40
N ASP A 83 19.06 -6.32 4.61
CA ASP A 83 17.76 -5.75 5.02
C ASP A 83 17.52 -4.44 4.27
N ALA A 84 16.29 -4.23 3.81
CA ALA A 84 15.81 -2.96 3.23
C ALA A 84 15.03 -2.20 4.31
N LEU A 85 15.68 -1.27 5.01
CA LEU A 85 15.10 -0.55 6.15
C LEU A 85 14.93 0.93 5.84
N CYS A 86 13.78 1.50 6.21
CA CYS A 86 13.59 2.95 6.26
C CYS A 86 14.57 3.58 7.26
N GLU A 87 14.98 4.82 6.97
CA GLU A 87 15.75 5.61 7.93
C GLU A 87 14.95 5.85 9.22
N GLU A 88 15.66 6.17 10.28
CA GLU A 88 15.06 6.47 11.57
C GLU A 88 14.04 7.62 11.47
N GLY A 89 12.88 7.44 12.09
CA GLY A 89 11.77 8.40 12.03
C GLY A 89 10.96 8.33 10.73
N SER A 90 11.23 7.35 9.86
CA SER A 90 10.49 7.15 8.60
C SER A 90 9.72 5.83 8.60
N VAL A 91 8.64 5.80 7.84
CA VAL A 91 7.76 4.64 7.66
C VAL A 91 7.54 4.36 6.18
N ALA A 92 7.27 3.11 5.84
CA ALA A 92 6.96 2.74 4.47
C ALA A 92 5.60 3.30 4.03
N VAL A 93 5.58 3.91 2.84
CA VAL A 93 4.39 4.46 2.19
C VAL A 93 4.16 3.86 0.81
N GLY A 94 5.04 2.95 0.42
CA GLY A 94 4.98 2.20 -0.81
C GLY A 94 6.11 1.18 -0.88
N PHE A 95 6.08 0.37 -1.91
CA PHE A 95 7.14 -0.58 -2.18
C PHE A 95 7.31 -0.80 -3.69
N HIS A 96 8.48 -1.28 -4.03
CA HIS A 96 8.88 -1.59 -5.39
C HIS A 96 9.33 -3.04 -5.46
N VAL A 97 9.07 -3.68 -6.59
CA VAL A 97 9.52 -5.03 -6.86
C VAL A 97 10.06 -5.13 -8.26
N GLN A 98 11.24 -5.73 -8.42
CA GLN A 98 11.69 -6.23 -9.71
C GLN A 98 11.25 -7.68 -9.88
N THR A 99 10.53 -7.94 -10.97
CA THR A 99 10.09 -9.29 -11.32
C THR A 99 10.75 -9.74 -12.62
N GLY A 100 11.00 -11.02 -12.74
CA GLY A 100 11.26 -11.69 -14.00
C GLY A 100 10.24 -12.81 -14.15
N GLU A 101 10.71 -14.03 -14.24
CA GLU A 101 9.87 -15.21 -14.06
C GLU A 101 9.37 -15.32 -12.61
N PHE A 102 10.13 -14.78 -11.66
CA PHE A 102 9.86 -14.72 -10.22
C PHE A 102 10.08 -13.31 -9.67
N PHE A 103 9.71 -13.08 -8.41
CA PHE A 103 10.15 -11.93 -7.64
C PHE A 103 11.67 -12.04 -7.42
N ASN A 104 12.39 -10.99 -7.80
CA ASN A 104 13.84 -10.96 -7.64
C ASN A 104 14.26 -10.05 -6.50
N THR A 105 13.87 -8.80 -6.55
CA THR A 105 14.35 -7.75 -5.66
C THR A 105 13.17 -6.89 -5.19
N ALA A 106 13.18 -6.52 -3.92
CA ALA A 106 12.22 -5.57 -3.36
C ALA A 106 12.91 -4.45 -2.59
N TRP A 107 12.27 -3.28 -2.50
CA TRP A 107 12.67 -2.15 -1.66
C TRP A 107 11.46 -1.30 -1.31
N LEU A 108 11.62 -0.43 -0.32
CA LEU A 108 10.54 0.44 0.16
C LEU A 108 10.73 1.86 -0.31
N ASP A 109 9.62 2.55 -0.49
CA ASP A 109 9.51 3.99 -0.51
C ASP A 109 9.06 4.46 0.88
N CYS A 110 9.89 5.27 1.54
CA CYS A 110 9.71 5.69 2.92
C CYS A 110 9.42 7.19 2.99
N ALA A 111 8.55 7.58 3.90
CA ALA A 111 8.31 8.97 4.24
C ALA A 111 8.65 9.22 5.71
N ARG A 112 9.31 10.35 5.98
CA ARG A 112 9.59 10.79 7.34
C ARG A 112 8.31 11.29 7.99
N ILE A 113 8.13 10.97 9.27
CA ILE A 113 7.09 11.58 10.09
C ILE A 113 7.62 12.95 10.55
N ASP A 114 6.89 14.01 10.23
CA ASP A 114 7.23 15.36 10.66
C ASP A 114 6.86 15.61 12.15
N ARG A 115 7.12 16.82 12.61
CA ARG A 115 6.83 17.19 14.01
C ARG A 115 5.34 17.23 14.34
N ASP A 116 4.49 17.38 13.34
CA ASP A 116 3.02 17.42 13.49
C ASP A 116 2.42 16.02 13.39
N GLY A 117 3.25 14.96 13.34
CA GLY A 117 2.80 13.57 13.20
C GLY A 117 2.25 13.22 11.83
N ARG A 118 2.57 14.01 10.81
CA ARG A 118 2.15 13.78 9.42
C ARG A 118 3.27 13.15 8.61
N LEU A 119 2.90 12.50 7.52
CA LEU A 119 3.86 12.00 6.54
C LEU A 119 4.38 13.18 5.72
N GLY A 120 5.69 13.42 5.79
CA GLY A 120 6.37 14.44 5.00
C GLY A 120 6.36 14.11 3.50
N ASP A 121 6.52 15.14 2.67
CA ASP A 121 6.51 15.00 1.20
C ASP A 121 7.80 14.37 0.65
N GLN A 122 8.89 14.45 1.42
CA GLN A 122 10.16 13.86 1.01
C GLN A 122 10.11 12.34 1.10
N ARG A 123 10.34 11.70 -0.04
CA ARG A 123 10.41 10.26 -0.18
C ARG A 123 11.86 9.81 -0.23
N GLN A 124 12.13 8.68 0.40
CA GLN A 124 13.44 8.06 0.40
C GLN A 124 13.31 6.56 0.13
N MET A 125 14.08 6.09 -0.85
CA MET A 125 14.13 4.67 -1.15
C MET A 125 15.13 3.96 -0.23
N THR A 126 14.74 2.80 0.28
CA THR A 126 15.69 1.93 1.02
C THR A 126 16.72 1.30 0.09
N SER A 127 17.73 0.65 0.67
CA SER A 127 18.49 -0.37 -0.02
C SER A 127 17.57 -1.47 -0.57
N ARG A 128 18.09 -2.24 -1.50
CA ARG A 128 17.34 -3.38 -2.08
C ARG A 128 17.64 -4.65 -1.30
N THR A 129 16.60 -5.49 -1.14
CA THR A 129 16.72 -6.85 -0.62
C THR A 129 16.31 -7.86 -1.69
N GLY A 130 16.85 -9.09 -1.63
CA GLY A 130 16.60 -10.13 -2.62
C GLY A 130 17.76 -10.38 -3.55
N SER A 131 17.53 -11.06 -4.67
CA SER A 131 18.50 -11.40 -5.70
C SER A 131 18.56 -10.31 -6.76
N PRO A 132 19.75 -9.88 -7.21
CA PRO A 132 19.84 -8.91 -8.29
C PRO A 132 19.31 -9.49 -9.60
N GLY A 133 18.61 -8.68 -10.36
CA GLY A 133 18.04 -9.06 -11.66
C GLY A 133 16.54 -8.85 -11.74
N GLY A 134 15.95 -9.37 -12.81
CA GLY A 134 14.54 -9.18 -13.11
C GLY A 134 14.23 -7.88 -13.84
N ARG A 135 13.20 -7.89 -14.63
CA ARG A 135 12.51 -6.75 -15.27
C ARG A 135 11.09 -7.20 -15.61
N PRO A 136 10.07 -6.35 -15.55
CA PRO A 136 10.10 -4.92 -15.21
C PRO A 136 10.19 -4.64 -13.70
N VAL A 137 10.24 -3.34 -13.37
CA VAL A 137 9.98 -2.82 -12.01
C VAL A 137 8.50 -2.50 -11.91
N HIS A 138 7.90 -2.89 -10.81
CA HIS A 138 6.52 -2.57 -10.45
C HIS A 138 6.52 -1.75 -9.19
N ASP A 139 5.68 -0.73 -9.16
CA ASP A 139 5.56 0.22 -8.06
C ASP A 139 4.16 0.07 -7.43
N ALA A 140 4.11 0.09 -6.11
CA ALA A 140 2.89 0.00 -5.34
C ALA A 140 2.89 1.04 -4.21
N TYR A 141 1.98 2.01 -4.25
CA TYR A 141 1.94 3.14 -3.32
C TYR A 141 0.65 3.14 -2.51
N CYS A 142 0.78 3.49 -1.24
CA CYS A 142 -0.35 3.86 -0.42
C CYS A 142 -0.93 5.20 -0.87
N PRO A 143 -2.23 5.44 -0.64
CA PRO A 143 -2.82 6.77 -0.77
C PRO A 143 -2.11 7.80 0.11
N GLU A 144 -2.31 9.07 -0.19
CA GLU A 144 -1.78 10.17 0.62
C GLU A 144 -2.22 10.05 2.09
N HIS A 145 -1.33 10.34 3.02
CA HIS A 145 -1.50 10.21 4.48
C HIS A 145 -1.64 8.78 5.02
N PHE A 146 -1.48 7.76 4.17
CA PHE A 146 -1.48 6.36 4.59
C PHE A 146 -0.06 5.80 4.66
N ALA A 147 0.16 4.91 5.61
CA ALA A 147 1.38 4.12 5.72
C ALA A 147 1.10 2.64 5.49
N LEU A 148 2.10 1.92 5.04
CA LEU A 148 2.03 0.48 4.81
C LEU A 148 1.97 -0.24 6.18
N ARG A 149 0.93 -1.01 6.41
CA ARG A 149 0.71 -1.77 7.63
C ARG A 149 0.96 -3.27 7.44
N GLY A 150 0.83 -3.76 6.21
CA GLY A 150 0.96 -5.18 5.92
C GLY A 150 1.08 -5.47 4.42
N LEU A 151 1.21 -6.74 4.13
CA LEU A 151 1.15 -7.30 2.79
C LEU A 151 0.16 -8.45 2.77
N ARG A 152 -0.58 -8.57 1.69
CA ARG A 152 -1.29 -9.81 1.31
C ARG A 152 -0.93 -10.19 -0.12
N GLY A 153 -1.17 -11.44 -0.49
CA GLY A 153 -0.88 -11.89 -1.85
C GLY A 153 -0.87 -13.40 -1.95
N ARG A 154 0.08 -13.90 -2.69
CA ARG A 154 0.25 -15.35 -2.92
C ARG A 154 1.72 -15.70 -2.83
N THR A 155 2.00 -16.82 -2.17
CA THR A 155 3.35 -17.37 -2.03
C THR A 155 3.31 -18.91 -2.19
N GLY A 156 4.45 -19.49 -2.53
CA GLY A 156 4.63 -20.93 -2.65
C GLY A 156 6.10 -21.26 -2.46
N GLY A 157 6.77 -21.82 -3.47
CA GLY A 157 8.23 -21.95 -3.49
C GLY A 157 8.96 -20.61 -3.67
N SER A 158 8.21 -19.53 -3.96
CA SER A 158 8.67 -18.14 -4.12
C SER A 158 7.52 -17.18 -3.80
N ILE A 159 7.77 -15.88 -3.92
CA ILE A 159 6.73 -14.86 -3.88
C ILE A 159 6.08 -14.77 -5.27
N ASP A 160 4.75 -14.84 -5.33
CA ASP A 160 4.00 -14.84 -6.58
C ASP A 160 3.22 -13.54 -6.81
N GLU A 161 2.71 -12.94 -5.72
CA GLU A 161 1.94 -11.71 -5.72
C GLU A 161 2.09 -10.99 -4.38
N ALA A 162 2.13 -9.66 -4.41
CA ALA A 162 2.09 -8.81 -3.22
C ALA A 162 1.17 -7.60 -3.45
N VAL A 163 0.35 -7.31 -2.47
CA VAL A 163 -0.54 -6.15 -2.39
C VAL A 163 -0.32 -5.51 -1.03
N GLY A 164 -0.05 -4.22 -0.99
CA GLY A 164 0.15 -3.49 0.25
C GLY A 164 -1.16 -3.18 0.93
N GLU A 165 -1.21 -3.41 2.22
CA GLU A 165 -2.26 -2.95 3.12
C GLU A 165 -1.85 -1.60 3.71
N CYS A 166 -2.64 -0.57 3.44
CA CYS A 166 -2.38 0.81 3.80
C CYS A 166 -3.40 1.29 4.82
N THR A 167 -2.95 1.98 5.86
CA THR A 167 -3.79 2.52 6.94
C THR A 167 -3.38 3.96 7.24
N PRO A 168 -4.32 4.89 7.55
CA PRO A 168 -3.97 6.23 7.98
C PRO A 168 -3.03 6.21 9.18
N LEU A 169 -1.94 7.00 9.11
CA LEU A 169 -0.89 6.97 10.13
C LEU A 169 -1.44 7.24 11.55
N HIS A 170 -2.35 8.21 11.66
CA HIS A 170 -2.97 8.57 12.94
C HIS A 170 -3.84 7.44 13.53
N GLU A 171 -4.51 6.63 12.70
CA GLU A 171 -5.30 5.49 13.15
C GLU A 171 -4.42 4.36 13.67
N ILE A 172 -3.24 4.14 13.04
CA ILE A 172 -2.25 3.18 13.53
C ILE A 172 -1.75 3.63 14.90
N ALA A 173 -1.33 4.91 15.03
CA ALA A 173 -0.81 5.46 16.29
C ALA A 173 -1.85 5.47 17.41
N ALA A 174 -3.11 5.76 17.10
CA ALA A 174 -4.24 5.70 18.03
C ALA A 174 -4.69 4.27 18.37
N ARG A 175 -4.12 3.27 17.70
CA ARG A 175 -4.46 1.85 17.90
C ARG A 175 -5.95 1.56 17.72
N VAL A 176 -6.56 2.15 16.68
CA VAL A 176 -7.97 1.96 16.34
C VAL A 176 -8.26 0.47 16.09
N ASP A 177 -9.39 -0.05 16.60
CA ASP A 177 -9.72 -1.49 16.50
C ASP A 177 -10.02 -1.94 15.06
N ASN A 178 -10.72 -1.12 14.29
CA ASN A 178 -11.03 -1.37 12.88
C ASN A 178 -10.61 -0.15 12.07
N PRO A 179 -9.29 0.00 11.81
CA PRO A 179 -8.80 1.15 11.08
C PRO A 179 -9.26 1.10 9.62
N ARG A 180 -9.35 2.27 9.00
CA ARG A 180 -9.60 2.37 7.57
C ARG A 180 -8.45 1.71 6.81
N THR A 181 -8.78 0.81 5.91
CA THR A 181 -7.81 0.07 5.10
C THR A 181 -8.03 0.35 3.63
N GLU A 182 -6.96 0.74 2.95
CA GLU A 182 -6.87 0.88 1.50
C GLU A 182 -5.80 -0.08 0.98
N TRP A 183 -5.87 -0.39 -0.31
CA TRP A 183 -4.98 -1.38 -0.90
C TRP A 183 -4.17 -0.75 -2.04
N THR A 184 -2.88 -1.09 -2.12
CA THR A 184 -2.08 -0.73 -3.28
C THR A 184 -2.52 -1.50 -4.52
N GLN A 185 -2.02 -1.09 -5.68
CA GLN A 185 -2.11 -1.96 -6.86
C GLN A 185 -1.33 -3.26 -6.61
N PRO A 186 -1.84 -4.39 -7.10
CA PRO A 186 -1.14 -5.66 -6.98
C PRO A 186 0.14 -5.67 -7.82
N VAL A 187 1.21 -6.15 -7.22
CA VAL A 187 2.45 -6.52 -7.92
C VAL A 187 2.48 -8.03 -8.04
N MET A 188 2.58 -8.55 -9.26
CA MET A 188 2.56 -9.98 -9.50
C MET A 188 3.56 -10.39 -10.57
N ARG A 189 4.10 -11.60 -10.46
CA ARG A 189 4.87 -12.22 -11.53
C ARG A 189 3.96 -12.69 -12.69
N PRO A 190 4.49 -12.90 -13.89
CA PRO A 190 3.74 -13.58 -14.94
C PRO A 190 3.26 -14.95 -14.44
N ASN A 191 1.97 -15.25 -14.65
CA ASN A 191 1.33 -16.52 -14.22
C ASN A 191 1.49 -16.81 -12.72
N PRO A 192 0.91 -15.97 -11.84
CA PRO A 192 1.03 -16.15 -10.41
C PRO A 192 0.38 -17.48 -9.96
N GLY A 193 1.11 -18.22 -9.16
CA GLY A 193 0.67 -19.49 -8.57
C GLY A 193 0.46 -19.38 -7.06
N GLY A 194 0.95 -20.35 -6.31
CA GLY A 194 1.03 -20.34 -4.85
C GLY A 194 -0.32 -20.36 -4.13
N HIS A 195 -0.25 -20.12 -2.83
CA HIS A 195 -1.38 -20.09 -1.91
C HIS A 195 -1.55 -18.67 -1.34
N PRO A 196 -2.75 -18.29 -0.88
CA PRO A 196 -2.94 -17.03 -0.17
C PRO A 196 -1.96 -16.87 0.99
N ALA A 197 -1.36 -15.69 1.10
CA ALA A 197 -0.41 -15.32 2.15
C ALA A 197 -0.75 -13.92 2.66
N GLN A 198 -0.46 -13.68 3.93
CA GLN A 198 -0.66 -12.39 4.58
C GLN A 198 0.37 -12.20 5.69
N ALA A 199 0.96 -11.01 5.75
CA ALA A 199 1.73 -10.53 6.87
C ALA A 199 1.21 -9.17 7.29
N GLU A 200 0.95 -8.97 8.56
CA GLU A 200 0.42 -7.73 9.12
C GLU A 200 1.22 -7.34 10.34
N CYS A 201 1.52 -6.05 10.45
CA CYS A 201 2.15 -5.52 11.63
C CYS A 201 1.17 -5.59 12.83
N PRO A 202 1.67 -5.87 14.05
CA PRO A 202 0.85 -5.80 15.25
C PRO A 202 0.16 -4.44 15.36
N ARG A 203 -0.91 -4.38 16.16
CA ARG A 203 -1.64 -3.15 16.42
C ARG A 203 -0.72 -2.07 16.99
N GLY A 204 -0.75 -0.88 16.44
CA GLY A 204 0.15 0.22 16.78
C GLY A 204 1.52 0.15 16.11
N PHE A 205 1.75 -0.82 15.21
CA PHE A 205 2.97 -0.96 14.45
C PHE A 205 2.74 -0.67 12.97
N VAL A 206 3.78 -0.24 12.29
CA VAL A 206 3.82 0.12 10.88
C VAL A 206 5.02 -0.53 10.20
N VAL A 207 4.93 -0.81 8.91
CA VAL A 207 6.05 -1.35 8.16
C VAL A 207 7.18 -0.32 8.05
N THR A 208 8.38 -0.72 8.43
CA THR A 208 9.62 0.07 8.33
C THR A 208 10.72 -0.67 7.61
N GLY A 209 10.46 -1.87 7.12
CA GLY A 209 11.50 -2.63 6.43
C GLY A 209 10.99 -3.89 5.76
N PHE A 210 11.87 -4.41 4.89
CA PHE A 210 11.80 -5.76 4.36
C PHE A 210 13.07 -6.54 4.74
N ARG A 211 12.90 -7.80 5.01
CA ARG A 211 13.96 -8.80 5.15
C ARG A 211 13.66 -9.95 4.21
N SER A 212 14.67 -10.51 3.58
CA SER A 212 14.46 -11.64 2.67
C SER A 212 15.59 -12.67 2.72
N THR A 213 15.28 -13.87 2.22
CA THR A 213 16.27 -14.81 1.73
C THR A 213 16.17 -14.90 0.21
N SER A 214 17.31 -15.11 -0.45
CA SER A 214 17.35 -15.26 -1.91
C SER A 214 18.46 -16.20 -2.35
N GLY A 215 18.20 -16.89 -3.46
CA GLY A 215 19.16 -17.61 -4.26
C GLY A 215 19.23 -16.99 -5.65
N GLU A 216 18.72 -17.65 -6.66
CA GLU A 216 18.55 -17.13 -8.02
C GLU A 216 17.45 -16.05 -8.09
N TYR A 217 16.45 -16.15 -7.22
CA TYR A 217 15.34 -15.21 -7.04
C TYR A 217 15.07 -15.02 -5.53
N MET A 218 14.08 -14.20 -5.18
CA MET A 218 13.64 -14.03 -3.79
C MET A 218 12.86 -15.27 -3.35
N ASP A 219 13.42 -16.00 -2.40
CA ASP A 219 12.81 -17.23 -1.89
C ASP A 219 11.77 -16.91 -0.81
N HIS A 220 12.09 -16.01 0.12
CA HIS A 220 11.23 -15.70 1.25
C HIS A 220 11.27 -14.22 1.62
N LEU A 221 10.15 -13.70 2.16
CA LEU A 221 10.01 -12.30 2.55
C LEU A 221 9.36 -12.17 3.93
N TRP A 222 9.92 -11.30 4.75
CA TRP A 222 9.32 -10.79 5.99
C TRP A 222 9.16 -9.28 5.90
N ILE A 223 8.07 -8.77 6.47
CA ILE A 223 7.97 -7.34 6.76
C ILE A 223 8.58 -7.06 8.14
N VAL A 224 9.30 -5.97 8.26
CA VAL A 224 9.81 -5.45 9.54
C VAL A 224 8.88 -4.34 9.99
N CYS A 225 8.38 -4.46 11.22
CA CYS A 225 7.42 -3.56 11.80
C CYS A 225 8.05 -2.80 12.97
N SER A 226 7.82 -1.48 13.05
CA SER A 226 8.21 -0.64 14.20
C SER A 226 6.97 -0.06 14.87
N GLU A 227 7.00 0.06 16.19
CA GLU A 227 5.91 0.64 16.97
C GLU A 227 5.81 2.16 16.69
N LEU A 228 4.58 2.64 16.47
CA LEU A 228 4.25 4.05 16.52
C LEU A 228 3.81 4.43 17.92
N ARG A 229 4.41 5.47 18.47
CA ARG A 229 4.05 6.05 19.77
C ARG A 229 3.54 7.45 19.57
N ALA A 230 2.45 7.77 20.24
CA ALA A 230 1.98 9.13 20.42
C ALA A 230 2.55 9.65 21.75
N ARG A 231 3.11 10.86 21.73
CA ARG A 231 3.49 11.58 22.94
C ARG A 231 2.56 12.76 23.09
N ASP A 232 1.87 12.86 24.21
CA ASP A 232 1.14 14.06 24.58
C ASP A 232 2.17 15.19 24.81
N HIS A 233 1.85 16.42 24.40
CA HIS A 233 2.58 17.61 24.83
C HIS A 233 2.35 17.74 26.34
N ASP A 234 3.30 17.24 27.14
CA ASP A 234 3.37 17.69 28.54
C ASP A 234 3.59 19.20 28.47
N HIS A 235 2.59 19.96 28.84
CA HIS A 235 2.76 21.35 29.17
C HIS A 235 3.68 21.38 30.39
N ASP A 236 4.98 21.41 30.17
CA ASP A 236 5.95 21.82 31.16
C ASP A 236 5.57 23.25 31.56
N HIS A 237 4.64 23.35 32.51
CA HIS A 237 4.44 24.57 33.28
C HIS A 237 5.67 24.70 34.20
N ASP A 238 6.72 25.30 33.66
CA ASP A 238 7.79 25.85 34.46
C ASP A 238 7.18 26.88 35.43
N HIS A 239 7.21 26.51 36.71
CA HIS A 239 6.90 27.36 37.83
C HIS A 239 8.14 28.13 38.26
#